data_96f9999e6033c2a195e37bf67627133c
#
_entry.id   96f9999e6033c2a195e37bf67627133c
#
_cell.length_a   1.000
_cell.length_b   1.000
_cell.length_c   1.000
_cell.angle_alpha   90.00
_cell.angle_beta   90.00
_cell.angle_gamma   90.00
#
_symmetry.space_group_name_H-M   'P 1'
#
loop_
_entity.id
_entity.type
_entity.pdbx_description
1 polymer ?
#
loop_
_entity_poly.entity_id
_entity_poly.type
_entity_poly.pdbx_seq_one_letter_code
_entity_poly.pdbx_strand_id
1 'polypeptide(L)'
;EALRCDYPWASDRLHAFVLEGMAHNARELAKGPVAYYPYVEGVRGEGKGLLESLSQNACVIVTDHFPCFFIPAMTKAASRKVGVLMEKVDGNGLIPLRLSDKVFQAAYHFRRFSQKHLLSLLSQQPKARPFGGTRLPPLGTIPPDVVRRWPSLNLDRKNYIRTFANTLPIDHQVQPVKDLGGTGAARSAFEMFMGNRFSSYKKDRNHPDRVAESGLSPYLHFGH
;
A
#
# COMPACT_ATOMS: atom_id res chain seq x y z
N GLU A 1 9.22 2.61 -1.77
CA GLU A 1 8.36 1.96 -0.78
C GLU A 1 9.21 1.42 0.37
N ALA A 2 8.82 1.67 1.62
CA ALA A 2 9.58 1.26 2.78
C ALA A 2 8.69 0.53 3.79
N LEU A 3 9.16 -0.63 4.27
CA LEU A 3 8.50 -1.43 5.29
C LEU A 3 9.34 -1.44 6.57
N ARG A 4 8.69 -1.22 7.72
CA ARG A 4 9.33 -1.25 9.04
C ARG A 4 9.07 -2.57 9.74
N CYS A 5 10.00 -2.97 10.60
CA CYS A 5 9.88 -4.20 11.40
C CYS A 5 9.38 -3.96 12.84
N ASP A 6 9.22 -2.71 13.28
CA ASP A 6 9.04 -2.35 14.69
C ASP A 6 7.62 -1.93 15.10
N TYR A 7 6.59 -2.44 14.45
CA TYR A 7 5.21 -2.21 14.88
C TYR A 7 4.64 -3.41 15.66
N PRO A 8 3.64 -3.19 16.55
CA PRO A 8 3.19 -4.19 17.52
C PRO A 8 2.73 -5.54 16.96
N TRP A 9 2.30 -5.58 15.69
CA TRP A 9 1.79 -6.79 15.03
C TRP A 9 2.69 -7.24 13.87
N ALA A 10 3.95 -6.80 13.87
CA ALA A 10 4.92 -7.25 12.89
C ALA A 10 5.11 -8.76 12.99
N SER A 11 4.81 -9.48 11.93
CA SER A 11 4.81 -10.95 11.90
C SER A 11 5.12 -11.47 10.51
N ASP A 12 5.48 -12.75 10.40
CA ASP A 12 5.71 -13.42 9.12
C ASP A 12 4.51 -13.28 8.19
N ARG A 13 3.29 -13.39 8.72
CA ARG A 13 2.05 -13.25 7.94
C ARG A 13 1.94 -11.90 7.26
N LEU A 14 2.10 -10.82 8.02
CA LEU A 14 1.95 -9.47 7.49
C LEU A 14 3.13 -9.09 6.58
N HIS A 15 4.35 -9.42 7.00
CA HIS A 15 5.54 -9.11 6.21
C HIS A 15 5.56 -9.88 4.89
N ALA A 16 5.26 -11.18 4.88
CA ALA A 16 5.19 -11.94 3.64
C ALA A 16 4.18 -11.34 2.66
N PHE A 17 2.97 -11.01 3.13
CA PHE A 17 1.93 -10.43 2.30
C PHE A 17 2.35 -9.08 1.69
N VAL A 18 2.95 -8.19 2.49
CA VAL A 18 3.42 -6.88 2.01
C VAL A 18 4.60 -7.05 1.05
N LEU A 19 5.57 -7.90 1.37
CA LEU A 19 6.74 -8.16 0.52
C LEU A 19 6.36 -8.77 -0.84
N GLU A 20 5.34 -9.63 -0.87
CA GLU A 20 4.77 -10.16 -2.12
C GLU A 20 4.13 -9.05 -2.97
N GLY A 21 3.45 -8.09 -2.32
CA GLY A 21 2.95 -6.87 -2.96
C GLY A 21 4.09 -6.00 -3.51
N MET A 22 5.13 -5.77 -2.72
CA MET A 22 6.33 -5.04 -3.16
C MET A 22 6.99 -5.72 -4.36
N ALA A 23 7.07 -7.05 -4.38
CA ALA A 23 7.60 -7.81 -5.51
C ALA A 23 6.72 -7.65 -6.77
N HIS A 24 5.40 -7.60 -6.61
CA HIS A 24 4.49 -7.32 -7.70
C HIS A 24 4.72 -5.89 -8.25
N ASN A 25 4.79 -4.90 -7.38
CA ASN A 25 5.05 -3.51 -7.74
C ASN A 25 6.39 -3.37 -8.48
N ALA A 26 7.44 -4.04 -8.03
CA ALA A 26 8.75 -4.04 -8.69
C ALA A 26 8.65 -4.52 -10.14
N ARG A 27 7.96 -5.64 -10.39
CA ARG A 27 7.77 -6.18 -11.75
C ARG A 27 6.93 -5.29 -12.66
N GLU A 28 5.89 -4.67 -12.12
CA GLU A 28 5.02 -3.79 -12.92
C GLU A 28 5.70 -2.46 -13.23
N LEU A 29 6.38 -1.85 -12.26
CA LEU A 29 7.06 -0.58 -12.44
C LEU A 29 8.33 -0.69 -13.30
N ALA A 30 8.99 -1.86 -13.32
CA ALA A 30 10.11 -2.11 -14.22
C ALA A 30 9.76 -1.98 -15.72
N LYS A 31 8.47 -2.08 -16.06
CA LYS A 31 7.97 -1.91 -17.44
C LYS A 31 7.68 -0.44 -17.80
N GLY A 32 7.80 0.45 -16.84
CA GLY A 32 7.41 1.86 -16.96
C GLY A 32 8.57 2.84 -16.77
N PRO A 33 8.29 4.14 -16.84
CA PRO A 33 9.29 5.19 -16.72
C PRO A 33 9.64 5.56 -15.28
N VAL A 34 9.20 4.78 -14.30
CA VAL A 34 9.36 5.07 -12.86
C VAL A 34 10.32 4.07 -12.24
N ALA A 35 11.33 4.56 -11.53
CA ALA A 35 12.21 3.70 -10.74
C ALA A 35 11.52 3.32 -9.42
N TYR A 36 11.59 2.06 -9.09
CA TYR A 36 11.06 1.52 -7.84
C TYR A 36 12.22 1.21 -6.89
N TYR A 37 12.16 1.75 -5.67
CA TYR A 37 13.17 1.56 -4.64
C TYR A 37 12.54 0.90 -3.41
N PRO A 38 12.46 -0.44 -3.34
CA PRO A 38 11.95 -1.15 -2.17
C PRO A 38 13.01 -1.20 -1.07
N TYR A 39 12.65 -0.76 0.13
CA TYR A 39 13.49 -0.82 1.31
C TYR A 39 12.75 -1.51 2.45
N VAL A 40 13.41 -2.41 3.15
CA VAL A 40 12.88 -3.04 4.36
C VAL A 40 13.84 -2.83 5.51
N GLU A 41 13.34 -2.25 6.58
CA GLU A 41 14.10 -1.99 7.78
C GLU A 41 14.37 -3.33 8.52
N GLY A 42 15.63 -3.72 8.61
CA GLY A 42 16.05 -4.96 9.30
C GLY A 42 16.23 -4.76 10.80
N VAL A 43 16.62 -3.57 11.22
CA VAL A 43 16.81 -3.18 12.62
C VAL A 43 16.08 -1.87 12.87
N ARG A 44 15.44 -1.77 14.01
CA ARG A 44 14.68 -0.57 14.41
C ARG A 44 15.50 0.71 14.28
N GLY A 45 15.00 1.66 13.48
CA GLY A 45 15.62 2.97 13.26
C GLY A 45 16.71 3.00 12.20
N GLU A 46 17.02 1.86 11.55
CA GLU A 46 18.01 1.79 10.47
C GLU A 46 17.60 2.63 9.26
N GLY A 47 16.29 2.74 8.97
CA GLY A 47 15.74 3.58 7.90
C GLY A 47 15.84 5.09 8.16
N LYS A 48 16.34 5.52 9.31
CA LYS A 48 16.44 6.94 9.66
C LYS A 48 17.41 7.68 8.71
N GLY A 49 16.89 8.72 8.06
CA GLY A 49 17.64 9.56 7.12
C GLY A 49 17.45 9.16 5.65
N LEU A 50 16.82 8.01 5.35
CA LEU A 50 16.59 7.60 3.96
C LEU A 50 15.73 8.60 3.19
N LEU A 51 14.61 9.03 3.76
CA LEU A 51 13.73 10.00 3.11
C LEU A 51 14.43 11.35 2.89
N GLU A 52 15.14 11.83 3.89
CA GLU A 52 15.91 13.06 3.81
C GLU A 52 16.96 12.99 2.70
N SER A 53 17.69 11.88 2.60
CA SER A 53 18.71 11.68 1.58
C SER A 53 18.12 11.59 0.17
N LEU A 54 17.03 10.86 -0.01
CA LEU A 54 16.33 10.77 -1.30
C LEU A 54 15.71 12.10 -1.72
N SER A 55 15.25 12.91 -0.76
CA SER A 55 14.62 14.21 -1.03
C SER A 55 15.57 15.27 -1.56
N GLN A 56 16.87 15.12 -1.37
CA GLN A 56 17.87 16.09 -1.84
C GLN A 56 17.88 16.25 -3.37
N ASN A 57 17.48 15.20 -4.11
CA ASN A 57 17.39 15.19 -5.55
C ASN A 57 15.94 15.20 -6.07
N ALA A 58 14.98 15.52 -5.21
CA ALA A 58 13.57 15.58 -5.56
C ALA A 58 13.07 17.02 -5.67
N CYS A 59 12.15 17.28 -6.59
CA CYS A 59 11.43 18.55 -6.67
C CYS A 59 10.23 18.59 -5.73
N VAL A 60 9.61 17.43 -5.51
CA VAL A 60 8.42 17.28 -4.67
C VAL A 60 8.36 15.86 -4.12
N ILE A 61 7.79 15.71 -2.94
CA ILE A 61 7.45 14.40 -2.35
C ILE A 61 5.93 14.29 -2.33
N VAL A 62 5.41 13.18 -2.85
CA VAL A 62 3.98 12.88 -2.80
C VAL A 62 3.76 11.66 -1.93
N THR A 63 2.79 11.74 -1.02
CA THR A 63 2.43 10.65 -0.12
C THR A 63 0.92 10.52 0.02
N ASP A 64 0.45 9.42 0.59
CA ASP A 64 -0.97 9.21 0.84
C ASP A 64 -1.48 10.10 1.99
N HIS A 65 -2.69 10.63 1.80
CA HIS A 65 -3.44 11.28 2.86
C HIS A 65 -4.23 10.24 3.66
N PHE A 66 -3.57 9.47 4.49
CA PHE A 66 -4.24 8.50 5.37
C PHE A 66 -4.57 9.15 6.73
N PRO A 67 -5.85 9.20 7.15
CA PRO A 67 -6.28 10.04 8.29
C PRO A 67 -6.16 9.36 9.66
N CYS A 68 -5.81 8.07 9.69
CA CYS A 68 -5.89 7.25 10.90
C CYS A 68 -4.52 6.82 11.45
N PHE A 69 -4.52 6.34 12.68
CA PHE A 69 -3.38 5.77 13.40
C PHE A 69 -2.21 6.76 13.52
N PHE A 70 -1.00 6.26 13.39
CA PHE A 70 0.24 7.03 13.48
C PHE A 70 0.60 7.79 12.19
N ILE A 71 -0.05 7.48 11.06
CA ILE A 71 0.31 8.01 9.73
C ILE A 71 0.27 9.55 9.67
N PRO A 72 -0.74 10.26 10.22
CA PRO A 72 -0.74 11.72 10.22
C PRO A 72 0.45 12.31 10.98
N ALA A 73 0.81 11.73 12.11
CA ALA A 73 1.97 12.17 12.90
C ALA A 73 3.28 11.89 12.17
N MET A 74 3.40 10.71 11.54
CA MET A 74 4.55 10.32 10.73
C MET A 74 4.73 11.26 9.52
N THR A 75 3.67 11.54 8.78
CA THR A 75 3.70 12.46 7.62
C THR A 75 4.08 13.87 8.04
N LYS A 76 3.53 14.36 9.17
CA LYS A 76 3.89 15.66 9.73
C LYS A 76 5.35 15.71 10.17
N ALA A 77 5.88 14.63 10.77
CA ALA A 77 7.29 14.55 11.14
C ALA A 77 8.20 14.51 9.91
N ALA A 78 7.82 13.77 8.87
CA ALA A 78 8.54 13.71 7.60
C ALA A 78 8.62 15.08 6.93
N SER A 79 7.51 15.82 6.84
CA SER A 79 7.47 17.14 6.20
C SER A 79 8.36 18.19 6.85
N ARG A 80 8.75 18.00 8.14
CA ARG A 80 9.67 18.89 8.84
C ARG A 80 11.16 18.59 8.60
N LYS A 81 11.43 17.43 8.00
CA LYS A 81 12.79 16.93 7.79
C LYS A 81 13.29 17.09 6.38
N VAL A 82 12.37 17.26 5.43
CA VAL A 82 12.68 17.38 4.02
C VAL A 82 12.69 18.86 3.62
N GLY A 83 13.61 19.24 2.72
CA GLY A 83 13.78 20.61 2.23
C GLY A 83 12.93 20.95 1.01
N VAL A 84 12.02 20.04 0.59
CA VAL A 84 11.18 20.19 -0.61
C VAL A 84 9.72 20.13 -0.26
N LEU A 85 8.85 20.59 -1.17
CA LEU A 85 7.40 20.51 -1.02
C LEU A 85 6.98 19.05 -0.80
N MET A 86 6.12 18.83 0.18
CA MET A 86 5.51 17.54 0.45
C MET A 86 4.00 17.64 0.33
N GLU A 87 3.43 16.89 -0.60
CA GLU A 87 2.00 16.85 -0.89
C GLU A 87 1.35 15.55 -0.43
N LYS A 88 0.10 15.64 0.01
CA LYS A 88 -0.72 14.47 0.37
C LYS A 88 -1.85 14.30 -0.63
N VAL A 89 -1.99 13.10 -1.16
CA VAL A 89 -3.07 12.73 -2.10
C VAL A 89 -4.06 11.81 -1.40
N ASP A 90 -5.34 12.17 -1.48
CA ASP A 90 -6.43 11.36 -0.96
C ASP A 90 -6.77 10.24 -1.95
N GLY A 91 -6.24 9.07 -1.69
CA GLY A 91 -6.45 7.85 -2.48
C GLY A 91 -7.18 6.73 -1.73
N ASN A 92 -7.76 7.02 -0.54
CA ASN A 92 -8.25 5.98 0.36
C ASN A 92 -9.58 5.33 -0.03
N GLY A 93 -10.31 5.90 -0.95
CA GLY A 93 -11.60 5.33 -1.37
C GLY A 93 -12.30 6.15 -2.44
N LEU A 94 -13.51 5.73 -2.77
CA LEU A 94 -14.34 6.40 -3.77
C LEU A 94 -14.87 7.77 -3.30
N ILE A 95 -14.95 7.97 -1.98
CA ILE A 95 -15.47 9.21 -1.40
C ILE A 95 -14.29 9.99 -0.84
N PRO A 96 -13.95 11.14 -1.42
CA PRO A 96 -12.87 11.98 -0.91
C PRO A 96 -13.08 12.37 0.55
N LEU A 97 -12.06 12.30 1.37
CA LEU A 97 -12.11 12.65 2.80
C LEU A 97 -12.60 14.10 3.01
N ARG A 98 -12.20 15.00 2.11
CA ARG A 98 -12.58 16.42 2.15
C ARG A 98 -14.04 16.71 1.74
N LEU A 99 -14.80 15.69 1.29
CA LEU A 99 -16.20 15.90 0.87
C LEU A 99 -17.12 16.20 2.05
N SER A 100 -16.71 15.87 3.28
CA SER A 100 -17.45 16.15 4.49
C SER A 100 -16.53 16.58 5.63
N ASP A 101 -16.81 17.74 6.21
CA ASP A 101 -16.18 18.21 7.46
C ASP A 101 -16.88 17.66 8.70
N LYS A 102 -17.96 16.89 8.51
CA LYS A 102 -18.77 16.35 9.61
C LYS A 102 -18.28 14.98 10.03
N VAL A 103 -18.21 14.78 11.33
CA VAL A 103 -18.06 13.46 11.93
C VAL A 103 -19.42 12.78 11.97
N PHE A 104 -19.53 11.61 11.39
CA PHE A 104 -20.75 10.81 11.40
C PHE A 104 -20.80 9.96 12.67
N GLN A 105 -21.80 10.20 13.52
CA GLN A 105 -21.98 9.49 14.79
C GLN A 105 -22.39 8.01 14.62
N ALA A 106 -22.97 7.67 13.44
CA ALA A 106 -23.39 6.29 13.16
C ALA A 106 -23.18 5.95 11.68
N ALA A 107 -22.92 4.69 11.40
CA ALA A 107 -22.75 4.12 10.07
C ALA A 107 -23.96 4.41 9.15
N TYR A 108 -25.16 4.49 9.70
CA TYR A 108 -26.37 4.84 8.95
C TYR A 108 -26.28 6.24 8.32
N HIS A 109 -25.83 7.25 9.08
CA HIS A 109 -25.70 8.63 8.57
C HIS A 109 -24.62 8.71 7.48
N PHE A 110 -23.48 8.04 7.68
CA PHE A 110 -22.44 7.95 6.67
C PHE A 110 -22.93 7.23 5.41
N ARG A 111 -23.70 6.16 5.54
CA ARG A 111 -24.28 5.45 4.39
C ARG A 111 -25.19 6.35 3.55
N ARG A 112 -26.08 7.09 4.19
CA ARG A 112 -26.97 8.04 3.47
C ARG A 112 -26.17 9.11 2.75
N PHE A 113 -25.17 9.68 3.41
CA PHE A 113 -24.25 10.63 2.80
C PHE A 113 -23.54 10.02 1.60
N SER A 114 -22.97 8.84 1.75
CA SER A 114 -22.26 8.12 0.69
C SER A 114 -23.16 7.85 -0.52
N GLN A 115 -24.38 7.36 -0.31
CA GLN A 115 -25.33 7.07 -1.38
C GLN A 115 -25.71 8.33 -2.18
N LYS A 116 -25.79 9.48 -1.53
CA LYS A 116 -26.09 10.76 -2.20
C LYS A 116 -24.99 11.18 -3.19
N HIS A 117 -23.73 10.89 -2.87
CA HIS A 117 -22.58 11.38 -3.64
C HIS A 117 -21.95 10.32 -4.54
N LEU A 118 -22.21 9.03 -4.29
CA LEU A 118 -21.52 7.92 -4.93
C LEU A 118 -21.62 7.96 -6.47
N LEU A 119 -22.81 8.18 -7.02
CA LEU A 119 -23.01 8.13 -8.48
C LEU A 119 -22.17 9.18 -9.22
N SER A 120 -22.08 10.40 -8.68
CA SER A 120 -21.27 11.46 -9.26
C SER A 120 -19.77 11.20 -9.16
N LEU A 121 -19.34 10.45 -8.14
CA LEU A 121 -17.92 10.10 -7.93
C LEU A 121 -17.49 8.91 -8.77
N LEU A 122 -18.38 7.99 -9.12
CA LEU A 122 -18.06 6.84 -9.97
C LEU A 122 -17.58 7.25 -11.38
N SER A 123 -17.95 8.43 -11.86
CA SER A 123 -17.44 8.95 -13.13
C SER A 123 -16.01 9.52 -13.05
N GLN A 124 -15.48 9.72 -11.85
CA GLN A 124 -14.15 10.29 -11.59
C GLN A 124 -13.12 9.19 -11.25
N GLN A 125 -13.05 8.17 -12.09
CA GLN A 125 -12.14 7.06 -11.83
C GLN A 125 -10.68 7.43 -12.14
N PRO A 126 -9.71 6.96 -11.33
CA PRO A 126 -8.30 7.10 -11.64
C PRO A 126 -7.95 6.33 -12.92
N LYS A 127 -6.92 6.81 -13.62
CA LYS A 127 -6.44 6.14 -14.83
C LYS A 127 -5.90 4.75 -14.48
N ALA A 128 -6.36 3.71 -15.18
CA ALA A 128 -5.87 2.35 -15.01
C ALA A 128 -4.38 2.20 -15.35
N ARG A 129 -3.85 3.07 -16.24
CA ARG A 129 -2.44 3.14 -16.61
C ARG A 129 -1.97 4.60 -16.52
N PRO A 130 -1.63 5.09 -15.32
CA PRO A 130 -1.31 6.50 -15.11
C PRO A 130 -0.09 6.97 -15.90
N PHE A 131 0.85 6.07 -16.20
CA PHE A 131 2.07 6.36 -16.97
C PHE A 131 1.95 6.02 -18.47
N GLY A 132 0.80 5.55 -18.93
CA GLY A 132 0.58 5.21 -20.34
C GLY A 132 0.75 6.43 -21.24
N GLY A 133 1.74 6.39 -22.15
CA GLY A 133 2.04 7.49 -23.08
C GLY A 133 2.81 8.66 -22.46
N THR A 134 3.18 8.60 -21.18
CA THR A 134 3.98 9.65 -20.53
C THR A 134 5.47 9.36 -20.72
N ARG A 135 6.20 10.31 -21.31
CA ARG A 135 7.65 10.29 -21.32
C ARG A 135 8.14 11.08 -20.12
N LEU A 136 8.77 10.39 -19.18
CA LEU A 136 9.49 11.04 -18.08
C LEU A 136 10.97 11.09 -18.43
N PRO A 137 11.69 12.14 -17.98
CA PRO A 137 13.14 12.14 -18.07
C PRO A 137 13.70 10.92 -17.33
N PRO A 138 14.82 10.35 -17.80
CA PRO A 138 15.44 9.24 -17.07
C PRO A 138 15.79 9.68 -15.66
N LEU A 139 15.48 8.82 -14.70
CA LEU A 139 15.92 9.05 -13.32
C LEU A 139 17.45 9.05 -13.31
N GLY A 140 18.05 10.06 -12.70
CA GLY A 140 19.46 10.04 -12.36
C GLY A 140 19.77 8.85 -11.45
N THR A 141 21.02 8.44 -11.41
CA THR A 141 21.49 7.39 -10.50
C THR A 141 21.21 7.78 -9.05
N ILE A 142 20.64 6.88 -8.30
CA ILE A 142 20.54 7.04 -6.84
C ILE A 142 21.97 7.12 -6.29
N PRO A 143 22.29 8.10 -5.42
CA PRO A 143 23.64 8.26 -4.90
C PRO A 143 24.19 6.96 -4.29
N PRO A 144 25.46 6.60 -4.59
CA PRO A 144 26.04 5.32 -4.11
C PRO A 144 26.07 5.19 -2.58
N ASP A 145 26.19 6.29 -1.87
CA ASP A 145 26.15 6.33 -0.39
C ASP A 145 24.74 5.98 0.15
N VAL A 146 23.68 6.41 -0.54
CA VAL A 146 22.30 6.02 -0.22
C VAL A 146 22.12 4.53 -0.43
N VAL A 147 22.53 3.99 -1.57
CA VAL A 147 22.40 2.56 -1.88
C VAL A 147 23.22 1.70 -0.91
N ARG A 148 24.40 2.15 -0.51
CA ARG A 148 25.24 1.44 0.45
C ARG A 148 24.65 1.44 1.86
N ARG A 149 24.07 2.57 2.31
CA ARG A 149 23.52 2.72 3.65
C ARG A 149 22.15 2.08 3.80
N TRP A 150 21.32 2.16 2.78
CA TRP A 150 19.95 1.61 2.76
C TRP A 150 19.74 0.79 1.49
N PRO A 151 20.29 -0.42 1.43
CA PRO A 151 20.25 -1.22 0.21
C PRO A 151 18.81 -1.54 -0.20
N SER A 152 18.53 -1.39 -1.49
CA SER A 152 17.26 -1.81 -2.07
C SER A 152 17.13 -3.33 -1.99
N LEU A 153 15.93 -3.80 -1.63
CA LEU A 153 15.65 -5.22 -1.54
C LEU A 153 15.53 -5.84 -2.95
N ASN A 154 16.24 -6.93 -3.18
CA ASN A 154 16.10 -7.70 -4.42
C ASN A 154 14.91 -8.66 -4.31
N LEU A 155 13.80 -8.32 -4.97
CA LEU A 155 12.53 -9.04 -4.92
C LEU A 155 12.33 -10.07 -6.04
N ASP A 156 13.31 -10.23 -6.95
CA ASP A 156 13.17 -11.11 -8.13
C ASP A 156 13.44 -12.59 -7.85
N ARG A 157 14.04 -12.92 -6.72
CA ARG A 157 14.41 -14.29 -6.36
C ARG A 157 13.21 -15.06 -5.81
N LYS A 158 12.86 -16.18 -6.44
CA LYS A 158 11.91 -17.16 -5.89
C LYS A 158 12.37 -17.59 -4.49
N ASN A 159 11.45 -17.68 -3.56
CA ASN A 159 11.67 -18.01 -2.14
C ASN A 159 12.45 -16.97 -1.32
N TYR A 160 12.99 -15.91 -1.93
CA TYR A 160 13.74 -14.89 -1.20
C TYR A 160 12.88 -14.17 -0.15
N ILE A 161 11.62 -13.92 -0.45
CA ILE A 161 10.68 -13.22 0.45
C ILE A 161 10.57 -13.95 1.79
N ARG A 162 10.32 -15.26 1.76
CA ARG A 162 10.20 -16.07 2.99
C ARG A 162 11.52 -16.16 3.75
N THR A 163 12.62 -16.44 3.03
CA THR A 163 13.94 -16.50 3.64
C THR A 163 14.35 -15.17 4.25
N PHE A 164 14.04 -14.06 3.58
CA PHE A 164 14.32 -12.73 4.08
C PHE A 164 13.44 -12.37 5.29
N ALA A 165 12.13 -12.67 5.27
CA ALA A 165 11.26 -12.44 6.40
C ALA A 165 11.76 -13.12 7.68
N ASN A 166 12.32 -14.33 7.58
CA ASN A 166 12.90 -15.06 8.71
C ASN A 166 14.14 -14.36 9.34
N THR A 167 14.74 -13.39 8.66
CA THR A 167 15.88 -12.63 9.21
C THR A 167 15.45 -11.37 9.96
N LEU A 168 14.18 -11.00 9.89
CA LEU A 168 13.65 -9.79 10.51
C LEU A 168 13.30 -10.03 11.98
N PRO A 169 13.42 -9.01 12.85
CA PRO A 169 13.04 -9.10 14.26
C PRO A 169 11.53 -8.96 14.47
N ILE A 170 10.78 -9.90 13.95
CA ILE A 170 9.31 -9.92 13.93
C ILE A 170 8.77 -11.20 14.58
N ASP A 171 7.47 -11.31 14.76
CA ASP A 171 6.85 -12.52 15.32
C ASP A 171 6.80 -13.64 14.27
N HIS A 172 7.63 -14.65 14.46
CA HIS A 172 7.69 -15.85 13.61
C HIS A 172 6.69 -16.94 13.98
N GLN A 173 5.91 -16.77 15.05
CA GLN A 173 4.87 -17.75 15.42
C GLN A 173 3.61 -17.57 14.58
N VAL A 174 3.36 -16.36 14.08
CA VAL A 174 2.21 -16.05 13.23
C VAL A 174 2.58 -16.27 11.76
N GLN A 175 2.43 -17.51 11.32
CA GLN A 175 2.84 -17.97 9.99
C GLN A 175 2.03 -17.35 8.85
N PRO A 176 2.63 -17.21 7.63
CA PRO A 176 1.92 -16.77 6.43
C PRO A 176 0.70 -17.62 6.11
N VAL A 177 -0.32 -16.99 5.55
CA VAL A 177 -1.52 -17.66 5.04
C VAL A 177 -1.33 -18.09 3.57
N LYS A 178 -2.35 -18.75 2.99
CA LYS A 178 -2.33 -19.17 1.58
C LYS A 178 -2.55 -18.01 0.61
N ASP A 179 -3.19 -16.94 1.08
CA ASP A 179 -3.48 -15.78 0.25
C ASP A 179 -2.18 -15.01 0.02
N LEU A 180 -1.81 -14.87 -1.25
CA LEU A 180 -0.63 -14.14 -1.67
C LEU A 180 -0.92 -12.64 -1.74
N GLY A 181 0.08 -11.82 -1.50
CA GLY A 181 -0.01 -10.36 -1.67
C GLY A 181 0.09 -9.91 -3.13
N GLY A 182 -0.25 -8.65 -3.37
CA GLY A 182 -0.10 -7.97 -4.65
C GLY A 182 -1.34 -7.94 -5.53
N THR A 183 -1.39 -6.96 -6.43
CA THR A 183 -2.54 -6.66 -7.30
C THR A 183 -2.96 -7.85 -8.19
N GLY A 184 -2.03 -8.70 -8.62
CA GLY A 184 -2.35 -9.89 -9.39
C GLY A 184 -3.21 -10.87 -8.59
N ALA A 185 -2.83 -11.14 -7.34
CA ALA A 185 -3.59 -12.01 -6.43
C ALA A 185 -4.94 -11.37 -6.07
N ALA A 186 -4.97 -10.05 -5.83
CA ALA A 186 -6.21 -9.30 -5.59
C ALA A 186 -7.20 -9.44 -6.74
N ARG A 187 -6.71 -9.34 -7.98
CA ARG A 187 -7.54 -9.51 -9.18
C ARG A 187 -8.11 -10.92 -9.28
N SER A 188 -7.29 -11.94 -9.05
CA SER A 188 -7.77 -13.33 -9.04
C SER A 188 -8.82 -13.57 -7.95
N ALA A 189 -8.63 -13.01 -6.75
CA ALA A 189 -9.61 -13.07 -5.67
C ALA A 189 -10.92 -12.38 -6.06
N PHE A 190 -10.85 -11.22 -6.72
CA PHE A 190 -12.01 -10.50 -7.24
C PHE A 190 -12.76 -11.29 -8.31
N GLU A 191 -12.06 -11.87 -9.27
CA GLU A 191 -12.64 -12.69 -10.34
C GLU A 191 -13.36 -13.94 -9.79
N MET A 192 -12.73 -14.62 -8.83
CA MET A 192 -13.36 -15.73 -8.11
C MET A 192 -14.62 -15.31 -7.32
N PHE A 193 -14.56 -14.15 -6.68
CA PHE A 193 -15.72 -13.60 -5.98
C PHE A 193 -16.86 -13.30 -6.95
N MET A 194 -16.59 -12.62 -8.05
CA MET A 194 -17.59 -12.25 -9.05
C MET A 194 -18.22 -13.50 -9.71
N GLY A 195 -17.42 -14.51 -10.03
CA GLY A 195 -17.90 -15.73 -10.66
C GLY A 195 -18.71 -16.64 -9.76
N ASN A 196 -18.32 -16.76 -8.48
CA ASN A 196 -18.83 -17.84 -7.63
C ASN A 196 -19.70 -17.37 -6.46
N ARG A 197 -19.49 -16.15 -5.95
CA ARG A 197 -20.08 -15.72 -4.66
C ARG A 197 -20.89 -14.44 -4.73
N PHE A 198 -20.71 -13.64 -5.77
CA PHE A 198 -21.36 -12.32 -5.89
C PHE A 198 -22.90 -12.42 -5.84
N SER A 199 -23.50 -13.41 -6.50
CA SER A 199 -24.96 -13.60 -6.53
C SER A 199 -25.56 -13.88 -5.14
N SER A 200 -24.83 -14.61 -4.30
CA SER A 200 -25.27 -14.95 -2.93
C SER A 200 -24.77 -13.96 -1.87
N TYR A 201 -23.85 -13.06 -2.22
CA TYR A 201 -23.17 -12.16 -1.29
C TYR A 201 -24.13 -11.37 -0.38
N LYS A 202 -25.18 -10.78 -0.93
CA LYS A 202 -26.16 -10.00 -0.18
C LYS A 202 -26.85 -10.82 0.91
N LYS A 203 -27.16 -12.08 0.61
CA LYS A 203 -27.90 -13.00 1.49
C LYS A 203 -27.00 -13.66 2.52
N ASP A 204 -25.82 -14.12 2.07
CA ASP A 204 -25.04 -15.10 2.82
C ASP A 204 -23.78 -14.52 3.49
N ARG A 205 -23.37 -13.28 3.19
CA ARG A 205 -22.10 -12.68 3.69
C ARG A 205 -21.99 -12.60 5.22
N ASN A 206 -23.11 -12.60 5.93
CA ASN A 206 -23.13 -12.55 7.40
C ASN A 206 -23.45 -13.93 8.02
N HIS A 207 -23.57 -14.96 7.20
CA HIS A 207 -23.87 -16.30 7.68
C HIS A 207 -22.57 -17.01 8.10
N PRO A 208 -22.43 -17.46 9.38
CA PRO A 208 -21.16 -17.99 9.88
C PRO A 208 -20.70 -19.28 9.18
N ASP A 209 -21.63 -20.08 8.69
CA ASP A 209 -21.34 -21.37 8.06
C ASP A 209 -21.24 -21.31 6.52
N ARG A 210 -21.18 -20.11 5.94
CA ARG A 210 -21.12 -19.92 4.48
C ARG A 210 -19.95 -19.03 4.11
N VAL A 211 -19.14 -19.48 3.16
CA VAL A 211 -18.06 -18.69 2.57
C VAL A 211 -18.65 -17.85 1.44
N ALA A 212 -19.16 -16.66 1.77
CA ALA A 212 -19.79 -15.75 0.82
C ALA A 212 -19.13 -14.36 0.75
N GLU A 213 -18.15 -14.07 1.61
CA GLU A 213 -17.40 -12.83 1.63
C GLU A 213 -16.55 -12.67 0.37
N SER A 214 -16.21 -11.41 0.07
CA SER A 214 -15.39 -11.10 -1.12
C SER A 214 -13.95 -11.61 -1.02
N GLY A 215 -13.39 -11.71 0.19
CA GLY A 215 -11.98 -12.01 0.42
C GLY A 215 -11.04 -10.85 0.07
N LEU A 216 -11.56 -9.66 -0.22
CA LEU A 216 -10.76 -8.52 -0.69
C LEU A 216 -10.20 -7.64 0.42
N SER A 217 -10.63 -7.83 1.67
CA SER A 217 -10.23 -6.97 2.79
C SER A 217 -8.71 -6.80 2.94
N PRO A 218 -7.87 -7.83 2.90
CA PRO A 218 -6.42 -7.66 3.02
C PRO A 218 -5.84 -6.83 1.87
N TYR A 219 -6.30 -7.05 0.66
CA TYR A 219 -5.83 -6.31 -0.52
C TYR A 219 -6.20 -4.82 -0.45
N LEU A 220 -7.44 -4.52 -0.07
CA LEU A 220 -7.91 -3.14 0.12
C LEU A 220 -7.20 -2.45 1.29
N HIS A 221 -6.86 -3.20 2.35
CA HIS A 221 -6.14 -2.65 3.50
C HIS A 221 -4.71 -2.23 3.15
N PHE A 222 -4.00 -3.06 2.40
CA PHE A 222 -2.60 -2.80 2.02
C PHE A 222 -2.44 -2.09 0.68
N GLY A 223 -3.52 -1.80 -0.04
CA GLY A 223 -3.48 -1.11 -1.34
C GLY A 223 -2.93 -1.97 -2.49
N HIS A 224 -3.20 -3.27 -2.43
CA HIS A 224 -2.77 -4.24 -3.46
C HIS A 224 -3.70 -4.32 -4.66
#